data_e12b99fc47fc0bf1434eba7bb3a9907f
#
_entry.id   e12b99fc47fc0bf1434eba7bb3a9907f
#
_cell.length_a   1.000
_cell.length_b   1.000
_cell.length_c   1.000
_cell.angle_alpha   90.00
_cell.angle_beta   90.00
_cell.angle_gamma   90.00
#
_symmetry.space_group_name_H-M   'P 1'
#
loop_
_entity.id
_entity.type
_entity.pdbx_description
1 polymer ?
#
loop_
_entity_poly.entity_id
_entity_poly.type
_entity_poly.pdbx_seq_one_letter_code
_entity_poly.pdbx_strand_id
1 'polypeptide(L)'
;ATEAGLDLPQNHTAVSDEDNIDEIAQWMISRYKTLRGDLNAIDDPEERYKALGKDAKASVALRNIATYFVKSNRTGYPSNNTETITVGTLDHAEAERQFAARFDFDDILDAYNAIDGNAPISRDELIAIMGALVDGWPETGMSDRLTVRLSGRIDRLEHRRTADGREQVRLIDYKTGKVPNGRSLFSDLQLVCYQLGLAFPEHGGKRGAQAIAAMPDITQSALFHVMEYAAPAPRKGQGDEAYHQQALFAGGSINAGDFIPRKYVPKMASVFTSGLDDVERPAQVSEEHWKQLLESRSKMTVWSLTMIARVFYAAAASRATRITARPTVEHVGYCRTYGSGVCPACQGEQNTVFERTVA
;
A
#
# COMPACT_ATOMS: atom_id res chain seq x y z
N ALA A 1 9.81 4.36 -19.59
CA ALA A 1 10.11 4.43 -21.04
C ALA A 1 10.96 3.22 -21.47
N THR A 2 12.02 2.91 -20.76
CA THR A 2 12.83 1.69 -20.98
C THR A 2 12.02 0.40 -20.82
N GLU A 3 11.10 0.35 -19.90
CA GLU A 3 10.20 -0.80 -19.66
C GLU A 3 9.26 -1.09 -20.85
N ALA A 4 8.90 -0.07 -21.60
CA ALA A 4 8.10 -0.21 -22.81
C ALA A 4 8.96 -0.37 -24.09
N GLY A 5 10.27 -0.58 -23.96
CA GLY A 5 11.20 -0.58 -25.08
C GLY A 5 11.33 0.77 -25.78
N LEU A 6 11.02 1.85 -25.04
CA LEU A 6 11.03 3.21 -25.55
C LEU A 6 12.22 3.95 -24.91
N ASP A 7 13.22 4.26 -25.69
CA ASP A 7 14.34 5.07 -25.23
C ASP A 7 13.86 6.49 -24.91
N LEU A 8 14.18 6.97 -23.72
CA LEU A 8 14.05 8.40 -23.40
C LEU A 8 15.02 9.19 -24.30
N PRO A 9 14.68 10.45 -24.66
CA PRO A 9 15.60 11.30 -25.38
C PRO A 9 16.94 11.37 -24.64
N GLN A 10 18.04 10.93 -25.28
CA GLN A 10 19.35 10.80 -24.64
C GLN A 10 20.09 12.13 -24.47
N ASN A 11 19.61 13.20 -25.09
CA ASN A 11 20.25 14.52 -25.06
C ASN A 11 19.33 15.55 -24.43
N HIS A 12 19.33 15.59 -23.08
CA HIS A 12 18.64 16.65 -22.35
C HIS A 12 19.52 17.92 -22.32
N THR A 13 19.06 18.95 -22.98
CA THR A 13 19.57 20.32 -22.84
C THR A 13 18.79 21.12 -21.81
N ALA A 14 17.93 20.44 -21.01
CA ALA A 14 17.10 21.06 -20.03
C ALA A 14 17.90 21.83 -18.99
N VAL A 15 17.61 23.12 -18.86
CA VAL A 15 18.32 24.05 -17.95
C VAL A 15 17.67 24.03 -16.55
N SER A 16 16.42 23.56 -16.46
CA SER A 16 15.67 23.49 -15.22
C SER A 16 14.84 22.20 -15.12
N ASP A 17 14.34 21.89 -13.93
CA ASP A 17 13.40 20.77 -13.74
C ASP A 17 12.11 20.96 -14.55
N GLU A 18 11.64 22.19 -14.68
CA GLU A 18 10.41 22.50 -15.40
C GLU A 18 10.58 22.25 -16.89
N ASP A 19 11.74 22.63 -17.45
CA ASP A 19 12.08 22.33 -18.85
C ASP A 19 12.16 20.82 -19.09
N ASN A 20 12.76 20.08 -18.15
CA ASN A 20 12.86 18.63 -18.19
C ASN A 20 11.48 17.95 -18.10
N ILE A 21 10.59 18.44 -17.23
CA ILE A 21 9.21 17.95 -17.14
C ILE A 21 8.47 18.17 -18.44
N ASP A 22 8.59 19.36 -19.03
CA ASP A 22 7.92 19.71 -20.28
C ASP A 22 8.41 18.83 -21.43
N GLU A 23 9.71 18.62 -21.57
CA GLU A 23 10.30 17.78 -22.59
C GLU A 23 9.82 16.33 -22.48
N ILE A 24 9.91 15.73 -21.29
CA ILE A 24 9.47 14.36 -21.05
C ILE A 24 7.95 14.23 -21.28
N ALA A 25 7.17 15.18 -20.78
CA ALA A 25 5.72 15.15 -20.96
C ALA A 25 5.32 15.24 -22.44
N GLN A 26 5.94 16.14 -23.20
CA GLN A 26 5.68 16.29 -24.64
C GLN A 26 6.07 15.02 -25.42
N TRP A 27 7.20 14.42 -25.08
CA TRP A 27 7.62 13.14 -25.67
C TRP A 27 6.60 12.03 -25.38
N MET A 28 6.18 11.87 -24.12
CA MET A 28 5.18 10.87 -23.72
C MET A 28 3.83 11.10 -24.42
N ILE A 29 3.37 12.35 -24.51
CA ILE A 29 2.13 12.73 -25.18
C ILE A 29 2.20 12.44 -26.68
N SER A 30 3.31 12.77 -27.31
CA SER A 30 3.54 12.49 -28.73
C SER A 30 3.49 10.98 -29.00
N ARG A 31 4.15 10.19 -28.15
CA ARG A 31 4.15 8.72 -28.27
C ARG A 31 2.77 8.13 -28.05
N TYR A 32 2.04 8.62 -27.04
CA TYR A 32 0.64 8.24 -26.82
C TYR A 32 -0.22 8.49 -28.05
N LYS A 33 -0.14 9.70 -28.65
CA LYS A 33 -0.90 10.05 -29.86
C LYS A 33 -0.56 9.14 -31.04
N THR A 34 0.73 8.78 -31.21
CA THR A 34 1.14 7.83 -32.25
C THR A 34 0.51 6.45 -32.02
N LEU A 35 0.50 5.94 -30.79
CA LEU A 35 -0.07 4.63 -30.48
C LEU A 35 -1.59 4.60 -30.58
N ARG A 36 -2.24 5.71 -30.24
CA ARG A 36 -3.70 5.85 -30.31
C ARG A 36 -4.21 5.88 -31.76
N GLY A 37 -3.42 6.37 -32.70
CA GLY A 37 -3.80 6.54 -34.10
C GLY A 37 -4.51 7.86 -34.42
N ASP A 38 -5.03 7.98 -35.64
CA ASP A 38 -5.66 9.20 -36.11
C ASP A 38 -7.13 9.28 -35.64
N LEU A 39 -7.48 10.34 -34.91
CA LEU A 39 -8.87 10.63 -34.52
C LEU A 39 -9.77 11.00 -35.69
N ASN A 40 -9.19 11.50 -36.78
CA ASN A 40 -9.99 11.82 -37.98
C ASN A 40 -10.49 10.57 -38.71
N ALA A 41 -9.86 9.39 -38.42
CA ALA A 41 -10.34 8.12 -38.92
C ALA A 41 -11.58 7.58 -38.18
N ILE A 42 -12.04 8.25 -37.14
CA ILE A 42 -13.28 7.92 -36.43
C ILE A 42 -14.43 8.62 -37.12
N ASP A 43 -15.28 7.87 -37.79
CA ASP A 43 -16.39 8.42 -38.57
C ASP A 43 -17.50 9.00 -37.68
N ASP A 44 -17.79 8.35 -36.52
CA ASP A 44 -18.80 8.81 -35.60
C ASP A 44 -18.35 10.08 -34.84
N PRO A 45 -19.08 11.22 -35.00
CA PRO A 45 -18.73 12.47 -34.32
C PRO A 45 -18.77 12.38 -32.79
N GLU A 46 -19.67 11.58 -32.23
CA GLU A 46 -19.81 11.42 -30.79
C GLU A 46 -18.64 10.60 -30.22
N GLU A 47 -18.24 9.52 -30.88
CA GLU A 47 -17.08 8.73 -30.51
C GLU A 47 -15.79 9.54 -30.66
N ARG A 48 -15.68 10.34 -31.73
CA ARG A 48 -14.55 11.26 -31.91
C ARG A 48 -14.46 12.29 -30.81
N TYR A 49 -15.57 12.88 -30.38
CA TYR A 49 -15.61 13.82 -29.27
C TYR A 49 -15.20 13.15 -27.94
N LYS A 50 -15.67 11.95 -27.66
CA LYS A 50 -15.26 11.15 -26.51
C LYS A 50 -13.75 10.85 -26.54
N ALA A 51 -13.21 10.53 -27.69
CA ALA A 51 -11.79 10.26 -27.88
C ALA A 51 -10.93 11.51 -27.65
N LEU A 52 -11.35 12.68 -28.12
CA LEU A 52 -10.69 13.96 -27.81
C LEU A 52 -10.66 14.25 -26.30
N GLY A 53 -11.77 13.98 -25.61
CA GLY A 53 -11.83 14.12 -24.15
C GLY A 53 -10.86 13.17 -23.43
N LYS A 54 -10.66 11.96 -23.94
CA LYS A 54 -9.64 11.01 -23.42
C LYS A 54 -8.23 11.53 -23.68
N ASP A 55 -7.95 12.11 -24.81
CA ASP A 55 -6.65 12.71 -25.14
C ASP A 55 -6.27 13.83 -24.19
N ALA A 56 -7.21 14.70 -23.86
CA ALA A 56 -6.96 15.78 -22.90
C ALA A 56 -6.61 15.21 -21.51
N LYS A 57 -7.36 14.21 -21.05
CA LYS A 57 -7.08 13.52 -19.78
C LYS A 57 -5.73 12.80 -19.79
N ALA A 58 -5.42 12.08 -20.87
CA ALA A 58 -4.15 11.40 -21.04
C ALA A 58 -2.98 12.39 -21.00
N SER A 59 -3.11 13.55 -21.66
CA SER A 59 -2.08 14.59 -21.64
C SER A 59 -1.81 15.12 -20.22
N VAL A 60 -2.85 15.34 -19.44
CA VAL A 60 -2.71 15.74 -18.03
C VAL A 60 -2.01 14.63 -17.22
N ALA A 61 -2.47 13.39 -17.34
CA ALA A 61 -1.89 12.26 -16.63
C ALA A 61 -0.40 12.07 -16.96
N LEU A 62 -0.03 12.14 -18.24
CA LEU A 62 1.35 11.97 -18.68
C LEU A 62 2.25 13.12 -18.20
N ARG A 63 1.74 14.36 -18.16
CA ARG A 63 2.48 15.47 -17.55
C ARG A 63 2.69 15.26 -16.04
N ASN A 64 1.67 14.78 -15.34
CA ASN A 64 1.79 14.48 -13.91
C ASN A 64 2.80 13.36 -13.65
N ILE A 65 2.80 12.33 -14.49
CA ILE A 65 3.80 11.25 -14.42
C ILE A 65 5.21 11.81 -14.64
N ALA A 66 5.42 12.65 -15.65
CA ALA A 66 6.70 13.29 -15.90
C ALA A 66 7.15 14.13 -14.70
N THR A 67 6.25 14.94 -14.14
CA THR A 67 6.48 15.75 -12.93
C THR A 67 6.89 14.88 -11.75
N TYR A 68 6.17 13.79 -11.52
CA TYR A 68 6.47 12.85 -10.45
C TYR A 68 7.88 12.28 -10.60
N PHE A 69 8.25 11.80 -11.78
CA PHE A 69 9.55 11.18 -11.99
C PHE A 69 10.71 12.17 -11.86
N VAL A 70 10.59 13.36 -12.41
CA VAL A 70 11.63 14.38 -12.28
C VAL A 70 11.83 14.79 -10.82
N LYS A 71 10.72 15.08 -10.11
CA LYS A 71 10.78 15.52 -8.71
C LYS A 71 11.12 14.38 -7.74
N SER A 72 10.70 13.14 -8.01
CA SER A 72 10.97 12.00 -7.15
C SER A 72 12.38 11.45 -7.26
N ASN A 73 13.12 11.81 -8.31
CA ASN A 73 14.54 11.47 -8.43
C ASN A 73 15.45 12.33 -7.55
N ARG A 74 14.93 13.40 -6.96
CA ARG A 74 15.67 14.15 -5.95
C ARG A 74 15.85 13.32 -4.69
N THR A 75 17.06 13.33 -4.16
CA THR A 75 17.41 12.69 -2.88
C THR A 75 16.77 13.45 -1.74
N GLY A 76 15.54 13.13 -1.39
CA GLY A 76 14.84 13.62 -0.22
C GLY A 76 13.68 14.55 -0.53
N TYR A 77 12.53 14.21 0.05
CA TYR A 77 11.42 15.14 0.19
C TYR A 77 11.63 15.94 1.46
N PRO A 78 11.53 17.28 1.43
CA PRO A 78 11.51 18.05 2.65
C PRO A 78 10.24 17.66 3.43
N SER A 79 10.40 16.85 4.47
CA SER A 79 9.33 16.69 5.45
C SER A 79 9.21 18.02 6.21
N ASN A 80 7.99 18.43 6.55
CA ASN A 80 7.76 19.62 7.38
C ASN A 80 8.37 19.51 8.79
N ASN A 81 9.00 18.40 9.13
CA ASN A 81 9.67 18.09 10.38
C ASN A 81 11.09 17.60 10.09
N THR A 82 11.98 18.48 9.63
CA THR A 82 13.45 18.33 9.65
C THR A 82 14.07 16.97 9.23
N GLU A 83 13.31 15.91 9.08
CA GLU A 83 13.77 14.62 8.60
C GLU A 83 13.51 14.46 7.10
N THR A 84 14.58 14.39 6.34
CA THR A 84 14.56 14.09 4.92
C THR A 84 14.40 12.58 4.75
N ILE A 85 13.26 12.13 4.26
CA ILE A 85 13.11 10.73 3.86
C ILE A 85 13.90 10.56 2.57
N THR A 86 15.06 9.93 2.68
CA THR A 86 15.92 9.65 1.55
C THR A 86 15.37 8.43 0.80
N VAL A 87 14.77 8.65 -0.35
CA VAL A 87 14.31 7.54 -1.22
C VAL A 87 15.45 6.92 -2.03
N GLY A 88 16.66 7.40 -1.88
CA GLY A 88 17.82 6.93 -2.63
C GLY A 88 17.79 7.32 -4.12
N THR A 89 18.84 6.97 -4.86
CA THR A 89 18.93 7.17 -6.30
C THR A 89 18.27 6.01 -7.04
N LEU A 90 17.47 6.30 -8.07
CA LEU A 90 16.88 5.27 -8.93
C LEU A 90 17.97 4.52 -9.69
N ASP A 91 18.03 3.21 -9.52
CA ASP A 91 18.90 2.31 -10.28
C ASP A 91 18.14 1.82 -11.54
N HIS A 92 17.04 1.14 -11.32
CA HIS A 92 16.15 0.71 -12.39
C HIS A 92 14.71 0.55 -11.84
N ALA A 93 13.76 0.32 -12.75
CA ALA A 93 12.37 0.06 -12.39
C ALA A 93 11.81 -1.08 -13.24
N GLU A 94 10.91 -1.85 -12.61
CA GLU A 94 10.14 -2.90 -13.27
C GLU A 94 8.68 -2.45 -13.37
N ALA A 95 8.09 -2.56 -14.56
CA ALA A 95 6.66 -2.34 -14.77
C ALA A 95 5.91 -3.67 -14.71
N GLU A 96 4.68 -3.63 -14.22
CA GLU A 96 3.78 -4.78 -14.21
C GLU A 96 4.45 -6.03 -13.58
N ARG A 97 5.24 -5.80 -12.51
CA ARG A 97 5.99 -6.86 -11.84
C ARG A 97 5.03 -7.89 -11.26
N GLN A 98 4.99 -9.07 -11.85
CA GLN A 98 4.20 -10.18 -11.33
C GLN A 98 4.79 -10.72 -10.02
N PHE A 99 3.94 -11.06 -9.08
CA PHE A 99 4.33 -11.76 -7.87
C PHE A 99 3.37 -12.90 -7.55
N ALA A 100 3.90 -13.93 -6.91
CA ALA A 100 3.16 -14.97 -6.22
C ALA A 100 3.81 -15.16 -4.85
N ALA A 101 3.01 -15.12 -3.80
CA ALA A 101 3.46 -15.26 -2.42
C ALA A 101 2.69 -16.36 -1.70
N ARG A 102 3.38 -16.99 -0.76
CA ARG A 102 2.81 -18.00 0.12
C ARG A 102 3.41 -17.87 1.52
N PHE A 103 2.57 -17.71 2.51
CA PHE A 103 2.98 -17.58 3.91
C PHE A 103 1.88 -18.10 4.85
N ASP A 104 2.25 -18.36 6.07
CA ASP A 104 1.38 -18.83 7.15
C ASP A 104 1.72 -18.13 8.48
N PHE A 105 1.10 -18.58 9.57
CA PHE A 105 1.32 -17.97 10.88
C PHE A 105 2.74 -18.18 11.40
N ASP A 106 3.43 -19.25 10.99
CA ASP A 106 4.80 -19.50 11.43
C ASP A 106 5.76 -18.47 10.83
N ASP A 107 5.54 -18.06 9.57
CA ASP A 107 6.31 -16.99 8.93
C ASP A 107 6.16 -15.64 9.67
N ILE A 108 4.96 -15.35 10.12
CA ILE A 108 4.67 -14.10 10.84
C ILE A 108 5.18 -14.19 12.29
N LEU A 109 5.09 -15.37 12.91
CA LEU A 109 5.64 -15.62 14.23
C LEU A 109 7.15 -15.40 14.27
N ASP A 110 7.87 -15.97 13.30
CA ASP A 110 9.31 -15.79 13.16
C ASP A 110 9.66 -14.30 13.01
N ALA A 111 8.90 -13.58 12.19
CA ALA A 111 9.07 -12.14 11.97
C ALA A 111 8.77 -11.31 13.23
N TYR A 112 7.78 -11.68 14.01
CA TYR A 112 7.44 -11.01 15.26
C TYR A 112 8.50 -11.28 16.35
N ASN A 113 8.90 -12.53 16.50
CA ASN A 113 9.90 -12.94 17.49
C ASN A 113 11.32 -12.45 17.15
N ALA A 114 11.54 -11.97 15.91
CA ALA A 114 12.78 -11.33 15.51
C ALA A 114 12.86 -9.84 15.91
N ILE A 115 11.82 -9.27 16.54
CA ILE A 115 11.87 -7.88 17.04
C ILE A 115 12.82 -7.80 18.23
N ASP A 116 13.84 -6.97 18.12
CA ASP A 116 14.81 -6.74 19.19
C ASP A 116 14.14 -6.24 20.47
N GLY A 117 14.52 -6.88 21.59
CA GLY A 117 14.05 -6.51 22.93
C GLY A 117 12.67 -7.03 23.30
N ASN A 118 11.95 -7.70 22.39
CA ASN A 118 10.69 -8.35 22.71
C ASN A 118 10.92 -9.76 23.28
N ALA A 119 10.11 -10.13 24.28
CA ALA A 119 9.98 -11.54 24.66
C ALA A 119 9.29 -12.31 23.54
N PRO A 120 9.79 -13.49 23.15
CA PRO A 120 9.18 -14.29 22.09
C PRO A 120 7.84 -14.85 22.56
N ILE A 121 6.84 -14.78 21.69
CA ILE A 121 5.51 -15.33 21.91
C ILE A 121 5.36 -16.69 21.25
N SER A 122 4.36 -17.44 21.70
CA SER A 122 3.97 -18.69 21.05
C SER A 122 3.08 -18.44 19.82
N ARG A 123 2.94 -19.45 18.99
CA ARG A 123 2.08 -19.42 17.82
C ARG A 123 0.61 -19.19 18.16
N ASP A 124 0.13 -19.82 19.23
CA ASP A 124 -1.26 -19.66 19.69
C ASP A 124 -1.51 -18.24 20.21
N GLU A 125 -0.54 -17.65 20.89
CA GLU A 125 -0.61 -16.24 21.29
C GLU A 125 -0.62 -15.31 20.09
N LEU A 126 0.21 -15.54 19.07
CA LEU A 126 0.18 -14.72 17.84
C LEU A 126 -1.19 -14.78 17.16
N ILE A 127 -1.74 -15.98 17.00
CA ILE A 127 -3.06 -16.17 16.36
C ILE A 127 -4.15 -15.46 17.17
N ALA A 128 -4.09 -15.54 18.51
CA ALA A 128 -5.03 -14.86 19.39
C ALA A 128 -4.89 -13.33 19.33
N ILE A 129 -3.66 -12.80 19.33
CA ILE A 129 -3.38 -11.37 19.18
C ILE A 129 -3.90 -10.88 17.83
N MET A 130 -3.55 -11.54 16.75
CA MET A 130 -4.01 -11.16 15.41
C MET A 130 -5.55 -11.21 15.30
N GLY A 131 -6.18 -12.19 15.92
CA GLY A 131 -7.64 -12.27 16.03
C GLY A 131 -8.23 -11.07 16.75
N ALA A 132 -7.67 -10.69 17.89
CA ALA A 132 -8.11 -9.52 18.65
C ALA A 132 -7.97 -8.21 17.85
N LEU A 133 -6.89 -8.07 17.07
CA LEU A 133 -6.65 -6.90 16.23
C LEU A 133 -7.64 -6.76 15.05
N VAL A 134 -8.36 -7.83 14.70
CA VAL A 134 -9.41 -7.80 13.66
C VAL A 134 -10.81 -8.06 14.22
N ASP A 135 -10.97 -7.88 15.53
CA ASP A 135 -12.25 -8.04 16.21
C ASP A 135 -12.84 -9.47 16.08
N GLY A 136 -11.95 -10.47 16.15
CA GLY A 136 -12.24 -11.90 16.05
C GLY A 136 -12.11 -12.47 14.64
N TRP A 137 -11.75 -13.73 14.55
CA TRP A 137 -11.71 -14.48 13.32
C TRP A 137 -13.13 -14.83 12.81
N PRO A 138 -13.30 -15.13 11.51
CA PRO A 138 -14.56 -15.71 11.01
C PRO A 138 -14.91 -17.00 11.76
N GLU A 139 -16.18 -17.21 12.05
CA GLU A 139 -16.67 -18.43 12.75
C GLU A 139 -16.29 -19.71 12.04
N THR A 140 -16.23 -19.68 10.71
CA THR A 140 -15.82 -20.78 9.85
C THR A 140 -14.73 -20.32 8.88
N GLY A 141 -14.00 -21.27 8.31
CA GLY A 141 -12.91 -20.96 7.36
C GLY A 141 -11.58 -20.62 8.00
N MET A 142 -11.54 -20.31 9.29
CA MET A 142 -10.30 -20.16 10.04
C MET A 142 -9.74 -21.52 10.46
N SER A 143 -8.42 -21.66 10.37
CA SER A 143 -7.67 -22.82 10.85
C SER A 143 -6.29 -22.36 11.30
N ASP A 144 -5.75 -22.99 12.31
CA ASP A 144 -4.35 -22.81 12.72
C ASP A 144 -3.35 -23.12 11.60
N ARG A 145 -3.72 -23.98 10.65
CA ARG A 145 -2.93 -24.33 9.45
C ARG A 145 -3.25 -23.44 8.25
N LEU A 146 -3.90 -22.31 8.45
CA LEU A 146 -4.25 -21.41 7.35
C LEU A 146 -2.99 -20.91 6.64
N THR A 147 -2.90 -21.24 5.36
CA THR A 147 -1.87 -20.71 4.46
C THR A 147 -2.51 -19.66 3.54
N VAL A 148 -1.94 -18.48 3.51
CA VAL A 148 -2.32 -17.42 2.60
C VAL A 148 -1.54 -17.57 1.30
N ARG A 149 -2.23 -17.46 0.18
CA ARG A 149 -1.63 -17.34 -1.16
C ARG A 149 -2.09 -16.05 -1.78
N LEU A 150 -1.14 -15.25 -2.23
CA LEU A 150 -1.38 -14.01 -2.96
C LEU A 150 -0.74 -14.11 -4.33
N SER A 151 -1.41 -13.56 -5.33
CA SER A 151 -0.80 -13.32 -6.65
C SER A 151 -1.33 -12.02 -7.19
N GLY A 152 -0.49 -11.33 -7.95
CA GLY A 152 -0.87 -10.05 -8.51
C GLY A 152 0.24 -9.42 -9.33
N ARG A 153 0.06 -8.15 -9.63
CA ARG A 153 1.03 -7.31 -10.32
C ARG A 153 1.20 -6.00 -9.58
N ILE A 154 2.44 -5.59 -9.45
CA ILE A 154 2.83 -4.27 -8.96
C ILE A 154 3.00 -3.41 -10.20
N ASP A 155 2.25 -2.31 -10.33
CA ASP A 155 2.29 -1.46 -11.52
C ASP A 155 3.71 -0.95 -11.79
N ARG A 156 4.41 -0.58 -10.70
CA ARG A 156 5.82 -0.16 -10.80
C ARG A 156 6.56 -0.48 -9.51
N LEU A 157 7.65 -1.22 -9.64
CA LEU A 157 8.63 -1.50 -8.60
C LEU A 157 9.93 -0.77 -8.95
N GLU A 158 10.35 0.18 -8.12
CA GLU A 158 11.59 0.90 -8.30
C GLU A 158 12.67 0.35 -7.38
N HIS A 159 13.80 -0.03 -7.97
CA HIS A 159 15.01 -0.38 -7.25
C HIS A 159 15.86 0.87 -7.08
N ARG A 160 16.24 1.16 -5.86
CA ARG A 160 16.95 2.37 -5.49
C ARG A 160 18.15 2.05 -4.60
N ARG A 161 19.14 2.94 -4.62
CA ARG A 161 20.34 2.84 -3.78
C ARG A 161 20.47 4.06 -2.89
N THR A 162 20.71 3.81 -1.61
CA THR A 162 21.10 4.86 -0.68
C THR A 162 22.50 5.38 -0.98
N ALA A 163 22.87 6.51 -0.38
CA ALA A 163 24.22 7.09 -0.53
C ALA A 163 25.33 6.14 -0.02
N ASP A 164 25.02 5.28 0.94
CA ASP A 164 25.92 4.24 1.46
C ASP A 164 25.84 2.90 0.67
N GLY A 165 25.12 2.87 -0.45
CA GLY A 165 25.05 1.76 -1.38
C GLY A 165 24.04 0.66 -1.03
N ARG A 166 23.24 0.81 0.02
CA ARG A 166 22.19 -0.18 0.36
C ARG A 166 21.07 -0.15 -0.66
N GLU A 167 20.57 -1.34 -0.97
CA GLU A 167 19.44 -1.52 -1.87
C GLU A 167 18.13 -1.22 -1.13
N GLN A 168 17.26 -0.49 -1.80
CA GLN A 168 15.92 -0.14 -1.33
C GLN A 168 14.93 -0.26 -2.48
N VAL A 169 13.65 -0.45 -2.15
CA VAL A 169 12.59 -0.46 -3.15
C VAL A 169 11.48 0.53 -2.82
N ARG A 170 10.85 1.03 -3.86
CA ARG A 170 9.61 1.79 -3.77
C ARG A 170 8.54 1.13 -4.63
N LEU A 171 7.37 0.95 -4.04
CA LEU A 171 6.19 0.38 -4.67
C LEU A 171 5.27 1.51 -5.11
N ILE A 172 4.82 1.49 -6.35
CA ILE A 172 3.92 2.50 -6.90
C ILE A 172 2.77 1.80 -7.62
N ASP A 173 1.57 2.19 -7.28
CA ASP A 173 0.35 1.79 -7.96
C ASP A 173 -0.33 3.03 -8.56
N TYR A 174 -0.65 2.98 -9.85
CA TYR A 174 -1.22 4.11 -10.57
C TYR A 174 -2.73 4.14 -10.45
N LYS A 175 -3.26 5.28 -10.01
CA LYS A 175 -4.70 5.49 -9.83
C LYS A 175 -5.21 6.60 -10.74
N THR A 176 -6.30 6.33 -11.43
CA THR A 176 -7.03 7.32 -12.23
C THR A 176 -8.20 7.96 -11.47
N GLY A 177 -8.52 7.43 -10.31
CA GLY A 177 -9.60 7.92 -9.44
C GLY A 177 -9.19 9.12 -8.58
N LYS A 178 -10.12 9.57 -7.74
CA LYS A 178 -9.86 10.65 -6.77
C LYS A 178 -8.88 10.20 -5.69
N VAL A 179 -8.09 11.14 -5.20
CA VAL A 179 -7.18 10.92 -4.08
C VAL A 179 -7.97 10.52 -2.84
N PRO A 180 -7.70 9.35 -2.23
CA PRO A 180 -8.31 8.98 -0.97
C PRO A 180 -7.80 9.89 0.15
N ASN A 181 -8.53 9.93 1.26
CA ASN A 181 -8.00 10.57 2.46
C ASN A 181 -6.82 9.74 3.01
N GLY A 182 -5.96 10.37 3.80
CA GLY A 182 -4.76 9.70 4.34
C GLY A 182 -5.07 8.47 5.22
N ARG A 183 -6.25 8.40 5.85
CA ARG A 183 -6.71 7.22 6.60
C ARG A 183 -6.94 6.03 5.69
N SER A 184 -7.59 6.25 4.53
CA SER A 184 -7.84 5.20 3.55
C SER A 184 -6.53 4.61 3.02
N LEU A 185 -5.53 5.44 2.78
CA LEU A 185 -4.22 4.97 2.35
C LEU A 185 -3.56 4.08 3.42
N PHE A 186 -3.63 4.49 4.69
CA PHE A 186 -3.02 3.74 5.78
C PHE A 186 -3.69 2.37 6.00
N SER A 187 -4.94 2.22 5.58
CA SER A 187 -5.70 0.96 5.61
C SER A 187 -5.77 0.25 4.27
N ASP A 188 -5.05 0.71 3.24
CA ASP A 188 -5.06 0.11 1.91
C ASP A 188 -4.41 -1.26 1.92
N LEU A 189 -5.20 -2.29 1.60
CA LEU A 189 -4.74 -3.69 1.58
C LEU A 189 -4.02 -4.05 0.29
N GLN A 190 -4.19 -3.30 -0.80
CA GLN A 190 -3.47 -3.57 -2.04
C GLN A 190 -1.97 -3.36 -1.85
N LEU A 191 -1.59 -2.23 -1.25
CA LEU A 191 -0.20 -1.93 -0.93
C LEU A 191 0.39 -2.93 0.08
N VAL A 192 -0.41 -3.36 1.06
CA VAL A 192 -0.02 -4.42 2.00
C VAL A 192 0.25 -5.74 1.27
N CYS A 193 -0.63 -6.15 0.35
CA CYS A 193 -0.44 -7.36 -0.43
C CYS A 193 0.82 -7.29 -1.30
N TYR A 194 1.18 -6.13 -1.84
CA TYR A 194 2.43 -5.95 -2.57
C TYR A 194 3.65 -6.16 -1.67
N GLN A 195 3.64 -5.59 -0.46
CA GLN A 195 4.71 -5.77 0.51
C GLN A 195 4.86 -7.24 0.93
N LEU A 196 3.73 -7.93 1.21
CA LEU A 196 3.71 -9.36 1.51
C LEU A 196 4.17 -10.20 0.32
N GLY A 197 3.86 -9.76 -0.90
CA GLY A 197 4.29 -10.37 -2.15
C GLY A 197 5.82 -10.39 -2.30
N LEU A 198 6.48 -9.32 -1.87
CA LEU A 198 7.94 -9.22 -1.86
C LEU A 198 8.58 -9.97 -0.69
N ALA A 199 7.92 -9.96 0.48
CA ALA A 199 8.46 -10.60 1.68
C ALA A 199 8.45 -12.13 1.60
N PHE A 200 7.42 -12.73 1.02
CA PHE A 200 7.21 -14.19 1.03
C PHE A 200 6.99 -14.78 -0.36
N PRO A 201 7.94 -14.63 -1.29
CA PRO A 201 7.79 -15.18 -2.64
C PRO A 201 7.60 -16.71 -2.60
N GLU A 202 6.58 -17.22 -3.33
CA GLU A 202 6.17 -18.64 -3.28
C GLU A 202 7.33 -19.60 -3.62
N HIS A 203 8.27 -19.16 -4.45
CA HIS A 203 9.43 -19.95 -4.87
C HIS A 203 10.76 -19.44 -4.32
N GLY A 204 10.74 -18.58 -3.28
CA GLY A 204 11.92 -17.93 -2.74
C GLY A 204 12.86 -18.82 -1.91
N GLY A 205 12.42 -19.99 -1.52
CA GLY A 205 13.20 -20.96 -0.72
C GLY A 205 13.50 -20.55 0.73
N LYS A 206 13.25 -19.28 1.09
CA LYS A 206 13.38 -18.74 2.45
C LYS A 206 12.02 -18.53 3.08
N ARG A 207 11.95 -18.62 4.41
CA ARG A 207 10.72 -18.50 5.18
C ARG A 207 10.93 -17.55 6.37
N GLY A 208 9.81 -17.05 6.94
CA GLY A 208 9.81 -16.25 8.15
C GLY A 208 10.77 -15.06 8.12
N ALA A 209 11.45 -14.82 9.23
CA ALA A 209 12.42 -13.74 9.37
C ALA A 209 13.55 -13.79 8.33
N GLN A 210 13.95 -14.99 7.89
CA GLN A 210 14.99 -15.13 6.86
C GLN A 210 14.51 -14.63 5.46
N ALA A 211 13.24 -14.81 5.14
CA ALA A 211 12.68 -14.29 3.91
C ALA A 211 12.65 -12.75 3.95
N ILE A 212 12.20 -12.18 5.07
CA ILE A 212 12.13 -10.73 5.28
C ILE A 212 13.53 -10.11 5.27
N ALA A 213 14.50 -10.71 5.93
CA ALA A 213 15.88 -10.22 5.95
C ALA A 213 16.56 -10.28 4.57
N ALA A 214 16.02 -11.06 3.65
CA ALA A 214 16.55 -11.19 2.29
C ALA A 214 15.90 -10.23 1.29
N MET A 215 14.79 -9.59 1.63
CA MET A 215 14.16 -8.61 0.76
C MET A 215 14.82 -7.24 0.91
N PRO A 216 14.82 -6.41 -0.14
CA PRO A 216 15.25 -5.03 -0.03
C PRO A 216 14.36 -4.23 0.93
N ASP A 217 14.92 -3.23 1.60
CA ASP A 217 14.14 -2.32 2.45
C ASP A 217 13.09 -1.58 1.61
N ILE A 218 11.83 -1.61 2.04
CA ILE A 218 10.76 -0.85 1.41
C ILE A 218 10.75 0.56 1.98
N THR A 219 11.11 1.55 1.15
CA THR A 219 11.09 2.95 1.59
C THR A 219 9.70 3.56 1.58
N GLN A 220 8.91 3.20 0.58
CA GLN A 220 7.57 3.75 0.37
C GLN A 220 6.70 2.78 -0.42
N SER A 221 5.43 2.70 -0.04
CA SER A 221 4.37 2.11 -0.86
C SER A 221 3.36 3.21 -1.17
N ALA A 222 3.15 3.53 -2.45
CA ALA A 222 2.44 4.72 -2.87
C ALA A 222 1.26 4.42 -3.80
N LEU A 223 0.17 5.15 -3.62
CA LEU A 223 -0.87 5.30 -4.64
C LEU A 223 -0.62 6.62 -5.39
N PHE A 224 -0.28 6.52 -6.66
CA PHE A 224 -0.03 7.70 -7.48
C PHE A 224 -1.26 8.06 -8.30
N HIS A 225 -1.92 9.15 -7.92
CA HIS A 225 -3.14 9.63 -8.57
C HIS A 225 -2.80 10.52 -9.76
N VAL A 226 -2.68 9.90 -10.93
CA VAL A 226 -2.17 10.53 -12.15
C VAL A 226 -2.98 11.73 -12.63
N MET A 227 -4.26 11.85 -12.25
CA MET A 227 -5.12 12.95 -12.69
C MET A 227 -5.07 14.18 -11.77
N GLU A 228 -4.62 14.03 -10.52
CA GLU A 228 -4.73 15.08 -9.50
C GLU A 228 -3.38 15.69 -9.10
N TYR A 229 -2.28 15.12 -9.55
CA TYR A 229 -0.94 15.58 -9.16
C TYR A 229 -0.61 17.00 -9.65
N ALA A 230 -1.22 17.46 -10.74
CA ALA A 230 -1.08 18.82 -11.25
C ALA A 230 -2.05 19.83 -10.62
N ALA A 231 -2.86 19.42 -9.63
CA ALA A 231 -3.62 20.40 -8.87
C ALA A 231 -2.67 21.44 -8.25
N PRO A 232 -3.11 22.69 -8.12
CA PRO A 232 -2.26 23.78 -7.65
C PRO A 232 -1.56 23.36 -6.37
N ALA A 233 -0.31 23.80 -6.25
CA ALA A 233 0.67 23.45 -5.23
C ALA A 233 0.04 22.91 -3.93
N PRO A 234 0.47 21.76 -3.44
CA PRO A 234 -0.17 21.09 -2.31
C PRO A 234 -0.48 22.11 -1.23
N ARG A 235 -1.71 22.16 -0.76
CA ARG A 235 -2.11 23.09 0.31
C ARG A 235 -1.07 23.00 1.41
N LYS A 236 -0.63 24.14 1.90
CA LYS A 236 0.44 24.27 2.90
C LYS A 236 0.32 23.15 3.95
N GLY A 237 1.19 22.12 3.89
CA GLY A 237 1.18 20.94 4.74
C GLY A 237 0.56 19.66 4.13
N GLN A 238 0.24 19.63 2.84
CA GLN A 238 -0.05 18.42 2.08
C GLN A 238 1.09 18.21 1.08
N GLY A 239 2.09 17.44 1.47
CA GLY A 239 3.13 16.96 0.56
C GLY A 239 2.75 15.61 -0.04
N ASP A 240 3.55 15.10 -0.97
CA ASP A 240 3.45 13.75 -1.54
C ASP A 240 3.39 12.65 -0.48
N GLU A 241 3.77 12.98 0.73
CA GLU A 241 3.78 12.13 1.93
C GLU A 241 2.40 11.61 2.33
N ALA A 242 1.32 12.31 1.96
CA ALA A 242 -0.05 11.86 2.19
C ALA A 242 -0.39 10.60 1.35
N TYR A 243 0.47 10.23 0.42
CA TYR A 243 0.25 9.14 -0.54
C TYR A 243 1.18 7.94 -0.33
N HIS A 244 1.85 7.88 0.82
CA HIS A 244 2.78 6.80 1.13
C HIS A 244 2.32 5.99 2.34
N GLN A 245 2.33 4.68 2.18
CA GLN A 245 2.17 3.72 3.27
C GLN A 245 3.57 3.29 3.73
N GLN A 246 3.76 3.18 5.04
CA GLN A 246 5.04 2.71 5.61
C GLN A 246 5.24 1.20 5.41
N ALA A 247 6.48 0.75 5.62
CA ALA A 247 6.81 -0.67 5.49
C ALA A 247 6.20 -1.51 6.62
N LEU A 248 5.71 -2.70 6.27
CA LEU A 248 5.25 -3.71 7.24
C LEU A 248 6.41 -4.35 7.99
N PHE A 249 7.57 -4.42 7.34
CA PHE A 249 8.77 -5.10 7.83
C PHE A 249 9.97 -4.16 7.77
N ALA A 250 10.87 -4.30 8.72
CA ALA A 250 12.14 -3.59 8.76
C ALA A 250 13.19 -4.43 9.49
N GLY A 251 14.43 -4.44 8.98
CA GLY A 251 15.54 -5.12 9.65
C GLY A 251 15.37 -6.63 9.86
N GLY A 252 14.57 -7.29 9.02
CA GLY A 252 14.32 -8.74 9.12
C GLY A 252 13.18 -9.12 10.08
N SER A 253 12.45 -8.16 10.62
CA SER A 253 11.35 -8.36 11.56
C SER A 253 10.08 -7.62 11.16
N ILE A 254 8.98 -7.83 11.87
CA ILE A 254 7.84 -6.90 11.87
C ILE A 254 8.38 -5.51 12.20
N ASN A 255 7.92 -4.49 11.47
CA ASN A 255 8.37 -3.12 11.69
C ASN A 255 8.03 -2.64 13.11
N ALA A 256 9.06 -2.48 13.94
CA ALA A 256 8.95 -2.00 15.31
C ALA A 256 9.46 -0.54 15.46
N GLY A 257 9.70 0.14 14.35
CA GLY A 257 10.09 1.55 14.33
C GLY A 257 8.96 2.47 14.80
N ASP A 258 9.31 3.70 15.10
CA ASP A 258 8.34 4.74 15.37
C ASP A 258 7.55 5.07 14.10
N PHE A 259 6.30 5.50 14.26
CA PHE A 259 5.61 6.15 13.15
C PHE A 259 6.45 7.34 12.68
N ILE A 260 6.74 7.39 11.39
CA ILE A 260 7.39 8.57 10.83
C ILE A 260 6.51 9.78 11.16
N PRO A 261 7.02 10.78 11.90
CA PRO A 261 6.22 11.89 12.39
C PRO A 261 5.79 12.79 11.24
N ARG A 262 4.70 12.44 10.60
CA ARG A 262 4.02 13.24 9.59
C ARG A 262 2.79 13.85 10.22
N LYS A 263 2.40 15.03 9.79
CA LYS A 263 1.28 15.80 10.34
C LYS A 263 -0.01 14.96 10.54
N TYR A 264 -0.20 13.91 9.77
CA TYR A 264 -1.41 13.07 9.79
C TYR A 264 -1.16 11.66 10.32
N VAL A 265 0.07 11.15 10.32
CA VAL A 265 0.39 9.78 10.74
C VAL A 265 0.05 9.51 12.20
N PRO A 266 0.35 10.39 13.17
CA PRO A 266 -0.05 10.17 14.55
C PRO A 266 -1.57 10.03 14.74
N LYS A 267 -2.37 10.81 13.98
CA LYS A 267 -3.82 10.70 14.01
C LYS A 267 -4.34 9.43 13.34
N MET A 268 -3.65 8.97 12.30
CA MET A 268 -3.95 7.70 11.62
C MET A 268 -3.56 6.51 12.48
N ALA A 269 -2.39 6.57 13.11
CA ALA A 269 -1.94 5.55 14.04
C ALA A 269 -2.95 5.35 15.18
N SER A 270 -3.48 6.42 15.75
CA SER A 270 -4.47 6.34 16.82
C SER A 270 -5.75 5.59 16.41
N VAL A 271 -6.13 5.57 15.14
CA VAL A 271 -7.28 4.79 14.66
C VAL A 271 -7.06 3.29 14.81
N PHE A 272 -5.81 2.83 14.60
CA PHE A 272 -5.48 1.40 14.76
C PHE A 272 -5.15 1.02 16.21
N THR A 273 -4.76 1.98 17.01
CA THR A 273 -4.28 1.74 18.38
C THR A 273 -5.24 2.18 19.47
N SER A 274 -6.14 3.12 19.19
CA SER A 274 -7.12 3.63 20.18
C SER A 274 -8.13 2.59 20.63
N GLY A 275 -8.38 1.56 19.81
CA GLY A 275 -9.27 0.45 20.15
C GLY A 275 -8.62 -0.63 21.03
N LEU A 276 -7.28 -0.64 21.19
CA LEU A 276 -6.62 -1.66 22.01
C LEU A 276 -6.94 -1.55 23.51
N ASP A 277 -7.28 -0.36 24.01
CA ASP A 277 -7.68 -0.16 25.40
C ASP A 277 -9.02 -0.80 25.72
N ASP A 278 -9.88 -0.91 24.71
CA ASP A 278 -11.21 -1.49 24.81
C ASP A 278 -11.23 -2.98 24.42
N VAL A 279 -10.09 -3.52 23.95
CA VAL A 279 -9.96 -4.94 23.58
C VAL A 279 -9.55 -5.75 24.81
N GLU A 280 -10.38 -6.72 25.17
CA GLU A 280 -10.09 -7.65 26.23
C GLU A 280 -8.92 -8.56 25.83
N ARG A 281 -7.98 -8.77 26.76
CA ARG A 281 -6.85 -9.68 26.54
C ARG A 281 -7.36 -11.10 26.26
N PRO A 282 -6.99 -11.69 25.10
CA PRO A 282 -7.33 -13.08 24.83
C PRO A 282 -6.78 -14.02 25.89
N ALA A 283 -7.55 -15.03 26.30
CA ALA A 283 -7.16 -15.96 27.35
C ALA A 283 -5.87 -16.74 27.03
N GLN A 284 -5.55 -16.93 25.75
CA GLN A 284 -4.34 -17.60 25.27
C GLN A 284 -3.08 -16.75 25.41
N VAL A 285 -3.22 -15.43 25.57
CA VAL A 285 -2.10 -14.49 25.62
C VAL A 285 -1.72 -14.23 27.09
N SER A 286 -0.44 -14.37 27.42
CA SER A 286 0.04 -14.06 28.74
C SER A 286 -0.14 -12.56 29.05
N GLU A 287 -0.24 -12.23 30.33
CA GLU A 287 -0.33 -10.82 30.77
C GLU A 287 0.90 -10.01 30.35
N GLU A 288 2.07 -10.63 30.44
CA GLU A 288 3.36 -10.03 30.06
C GLU A 288 3.38 -9.71 28.55
N HIS A 289 3.03 -10.66 27.70
CA HIS A 289 3.04 -10.47 26.24
C HIS A 289 1.96 -9.48 25.79
N TRP A 290 0.79 -9.47 26.45
CA TRP A 290 -0.24 -8.46 26.17
C TRP A 290 0.22 -7.05 26.55
N LYS A 291 0.88 -6.93 27.71
CA LYS A 291 1.47 -5.65 28.13
C LYS A 291 2.54 -5.17 27.16
N GLN A 292 3.43 -6.07 26.71
CA GLN A 292 4.41 -5.75 25.67
C GLN A 292 3.77 -5.22 24.39
N LEU A 293 2.68 -5.83 23.93
CA LEU A 293 1.93 -5.35 22.77
C LEU A 293 1.34 -3.95 23.02
N LEU A 294 0.76 -3.73 24.20
CA LEU A 294 0.21 -2.42 24.59
C LEU A 294 1.29 -1.35 24.67
N GLU A 295 2.49 -1.66 25.13
CA GLU A 295 3.64 -0.74 25.17
C GLU A 295 4.12 -0.38 23.76
N SER A 296 3.91 -1.24 22.78
CA SER A 296 4.26 -0.99 21.38
C SER A 296 3.26 -0.12 20.59
N ARG A 297 2.26 0.50 21.25
CA ARG A 297 1.21 1.31 20.59
C ARG A 297 1.73 2.51 19.80
N SER A 298 2.85 3.09 20.23
CA SER A 298 3.49 4.21 19.53
C SER A 298 4.39 3.74 18.38
N LYS A 299 4.50 2.43 18.18
CA LYS A 299 5.33 1.79 17.17
C LYS A 299 4.49 1.28 16.00
N MET A 300 5.15 1.03 14.90
CA MET A 300 4.53 0.43 13.71
C MET A 300 4.03 -1.00 13.95
N THR A 301 4.49 -1.70 14.99
CA THR A 301 4.20 -3.11 15.28
C THR A 301 2.71 -3.43 15.25
N VAL A 302 1.89 -2.66 15.99
CA VAL A 302 0.43 -2.90 16.07
C VAL A 302 -0.23 -2.69 14.72
N TRP A 303 0.16 -1.64 13.99
CA TRP A 303 -0.36 -1.38 12.65
C TRP A 303 0.02 -2.51 11.69
N SER A 304 1.28 -2.90 11.64
CA SER A 304 1.77 -3.97 10.76
C SER A 304 1.03 -5.28 11.02
N LEU A 305 0.94 -5.69 12.30
CA LEU A 305 0.20 -6.91 12.68
C LEU A 305 -1.29 -6.81 12.30
N THR A 306 -1.93 -5.65 12.52
CA THR A 306 -3.34 -5.45 12.15
C THR A 306 -3.54 -5.59 10.64
N MET A 307 -2.65 -5.02 9.83
CA MET A 307 -2.78 -5.10 8.39
C MET A 307 -2.52 -6.52 7.86
N ILE A 308 -1.55 -7.22 8.43
CA ILE A 308 -1.29 -8.64 8.11
C ILE A 308 -2.49 -9.49 8.56
N ALA A 309 -3.03 -9.27 9.77
CA ALA A 309 -4.20 -9.99 10.27
C ALA A 309 -5.43 -9.81 9.38
N ARG A 310 -5.63 -8.63 8.80
CA ARG A 310 -6.71 -8.40 7.80
C ARG A 310 -6.54 -9.25 6.55
N VAL A 311 -5.32 -9.49 6.11
CA VAL A 311 -5.05 -10.38 4.95
C VAL A 311 -5.38 -11.83 5.32
N PHE A 312 -4.97 -12.29 6.51
CA PHE A 312 -5.37 -13.61 7.02
C PHE A 312 -6.88 -13.72 7.20
N TYR A 313 -7.53 -12.67 7.72
CA TYR A 313 -8.98 -12.62 7.85
C TYR A 313 -9.66 -12.77 6.48
N ALA A 314 -9.20 -12.06 5.46
CA ALA A 314 -9.74 -12.18 4.11
C ALA A 314 -9.54 -13.60 3.54
N ALA A 315 -8.39 -14.22 3.78
CA ALA A 315 -8.13 -15.60 3.36
C ALA A 315 -9.03 -16.60 4.10
N ALA A 316 -9.25 -16.44 5.41
CA ALA A 316 -10.18 -17.25 6.18
C ALA A 316 -11.63 -17.04 5.71
N ALA A 317 -12.04 -15.78 5.53
CA ALA A 317 -13.37 -15.41 5.06
C ALA A 317 -13.67 -15.96 3.66
N SER A 318 -12.67 -16.05 2.78
CA SER A 318 -12.85 -16.66 1.44
C SER A 318 -13.20 -18.15 1.49
N ARG A 319 -12.93 -18.82 2.59
CA ARG A 319 -13.22 -20.23 2.86
C ARG A 319 -14.45 -20.44 3.75
N ALA A 320 -14.94 -19.34 4.35
CA ALA A 320 -16.06 -19.40 5.27
C ALA A 320 -17.38 -19.64 4.53
N THR A 321 -18.28 -20.42 5.16
CA THR A 321 -19.65 -20.57 4.68
C THR A 321 -20.55 -19.42 5.09
N ARG A 322 -20.18 -18.72 6.16
CA ARG A 322 -20.89 -17.56 6.69
C ARG A 322 -19.90 -16.45 7.00
N ILE A 323 -20.16 -15.27 6.49
CA ILE A 323 -19.30 -14.09 6.66
C ILE A 323 -20.13 -12.94 7.21
N THR A 324 -19.66 -12.32 8.29
CA THR A 324 -20.19 -11.06 8.77
C THR A 324 -19.38 -9.92 8.14
N ALA A 325 -20.04 -9.05 7.37
CA ALA A 325 -19.38 -7.85 6.87
C ALA A 325 -19.10 -6.90 8.02
N ARG A 326 -17.86 -6.45 8.13
CA ARG A 326 -17.42 -5.47 9.13
C ARG A 326 -16.88 -4.23 8.41
N PRO A 327 -17.78 -3.33 7.96
CA PRO A 327 -17.35 -2.11 7.28
C PRO A 327 -16.60 -1.22 8.25
N THR A 328 -15.55 -0.57 7.76
CA THR A 328 -14.82 0.42 8.54
C THR A 328 -15.69 1.62 8.88
N VAL A 329 -15.34 2.37 9.93
CA VAL A 329 -16.06 3.59 10.32
C VAL A 329 -16.10 4.59 9.16
N GLU A 330 -15.01 4.68 8.38
CA GLU A 330 -14.93 5.52 7.18
C GLU A 330 -15.94 5.07 6.12
N HIS A 331 -16.05 3.77 5.89
CA HIS A 331 -17.00 3.22 4.91
C HIS A 331 -18.44 3.55 5.32
N VAL A 332 -18.79 3.33 6.58
CA VAL A 332 -20.13 3.66 7.10
C VAL A 332 -20.41 5.16 6.98
N GLY A 333 -19.45 5.99 7.33
CA GLY A 333 -19.54 7.44 7.20
C GLY A 333 -19.72 7.89 5.75
N TYR A 334 -18.98 7.30 4.83
CA TYR A 334 -19.11 7.58 3.39
C TYR A 334 -20.49 7.16 2.86
N CYS A 335 -20.95 5.95 3.18
CA CYS A 335 -22.25 5.45 2.74
C CYS A 335 -23.42 6.30 3.28
N ARG A 336 -23.33 6.78 4.50
CA ARG A 336 -24.36 7.68 5.08
C ARG A 336 -24.39 9.04 4.42
N THR A 337 -23.24 9.56 4.02
CA THR A 337 -23.12 10.92 3.49
C THR A 337 -23.37 10.98 1.97
N TYR A 338 -22.90 9.98 1.23
CA TYR A 338 -22.85 10.00 -0.23
C TYR A 338 -23.52 8.80 -0.91
N GLY A 339 -23.97 7.82 -0.13
CA GLY A 339 -24.62 6.62 -0.66
C GLY A 339 -26.01 6.94 -1.20
N SER A 340 -26.28 6.51 -2.45
CA SER A 340 -27.56 6.70 -3.12
C SER A 340 -28.60 5.63 -2.77
N GLY A 341 -28.42 4.87 -1.71
CA GLY A 341 -29.32 3.78 -1.39
C GLY A 341 -28.71 2.74 -0.47
N VAL A 342 -29.18 1.51 -0.56
CA VAL A 342 -28.77 0.41 0.29
C VAL A 342 -27.39 -0.10 -0.12
N CYS A 343 -26.40 0.10 0.73
CA CYS A 343 -25.12 -0.57 0.60
C CYS A 343 -25.28 -2.05 1.00
N PRO A 344 -24.97 -3.03 0.13
CA PRO A 344 -25.12 -4.44 0.47
C PRO A 344 -24.24 -4.89 1.65
N ALA A 345 -23.16 -4.13 1.93
CA ALA A 345 -22.27 -4.44 3.03
C ALA A 345 -22.70 -3.87 4.38
N CYS A 346 -23.37 -2.74 4.41
CA CYS A 346 -23.72 -2.10 5.67
C CYS A 346 -25.20 -1.78 5.83
N GLN A 347 -25.99 -1.70 4.75
CA GLN A 347 -27.43 -1.34 4.75
C GLN A 347 -27.81 -0.27 5.78
N GLY A 348 -26.86 0.58 6.17
CA GLY A 348 -27.00 1.52 7.27
C GLY A 348 -26.73 0.93 8.67
N GLU A 349 -26.46 -0.35 8.80
CA GLU A 349 -26.13 -1.07 10.02
C GLU A 349 -24.67 -1.58 9.98
N GLN A 350 -24.05 -1.71 11.16
CA GLN A 350 -22.63 -2.07 11.25
C GLN A 350 -22.32 -3.54 10.98
N ASN A 351 -23.32 -4.44 11.01
CA ASN A 351 -23.10 -5.88 10.90
C ASN A 351 -24.13 -6.52 9.96
N THR A 352 -23.75 -6.72 8.70
CA THR A 352 -24.53 -7.53 7.76
C THR A 352 -23.91 -8.90 7.63
N VAL A 353 -24.70 -9.94 7.84
CA VAL A 353 -24.28 -11.34 7.67
C VAL A 353 -24.56 -11.79 6.24
N PHE A 354 -23.54 -12.32 5.58
CA PHE A 354 -23.68 -12.96 4.28
C PHE A 354 -23.53 -14.48 4.44
N GLU A 355 -24.49 -15.23 3.92
CA GLU A 355 -24.41 -16.68 3.86
C GLU A 355 -24.05 -17.11 2.44
N ARG A 356 -23.02 -17.94 2.34
CA ARG A 356 -22.63 -18.55 1.08
C ARG A 356 -23.39 -19.86 0.93
N THR A 357 -24.24 -19.94 -0.08
CA THR A 357 -24.82 -21.23 -0.49
C THR A 357 -23.67 -22.05 -1.10
N VAL A 358 -23.27 -23.10 -0.42
CA VAL A 358 -22.32 -24.07 -0.99
C VAL A 358 -23.17 -24.93 -1.96
N ALA A 359 -22.88 -24.80 -3.26
CA ALA A 359 -23.47 -25.68 -4.28
C ALA A 359 -22.77 -27.02 -4.28
#